data_29e9c24bc48b46db880a0d34083ea728
#
_entry.id   29e9c24bc48b46db880a0d34083ea728
#
_cell.length_a   1.000
_cell.length_b   1.000
_cell.length_c   1.000
_cell.angle_alpha   90.00
_cell.angle_beta   90.00
_cell.angle_gamma   90.00
#
_symmetry.space_group_name_H-M   'P 1'
#
loop_
_entity.id
_entity.type
_entity.pdbx_description
1 polymer ?
#
loop_
_entity_poly.entity_id
_entity_poly.type
_entity_poly.pdbx_seq_one_letter_code
_entity_poly.pdbx_strand_id
1 'polypeptide(L)'
;NVHVDWDDQGNLHFCEHDLGDGVKEFWGTDEYEYFMMIPQKHVAKFILCSFWKGFTFEGRFTVKELRDLCDEYEIEYQTDFWM
;
A
#
# COMPACT_ATOMS: atom_id res chain seq x y z
N ASN A 1 7.30 2.37 7.13
CA ASN A 1 7.46 0.94 6.85
C ASN A 1 6.25 0.36 6.15
N VAL A 2 6.48 -0.17 4.97
CA VAL A 2 5.43 -0.87 4.21
C VAL A 2 5.85 -2.31 4.04
N HIS A 3 4.97 -3.22 4.44
CA HIS A 3 5.17 -4.65 4.24
C HIS A 3 4.37 -5.10 3.02
N VAL A 4 4.95 -5.98 2.24
CA VAL A 4 4.33 -6.51 1.02
C VAL A 4 4.19 -8.02 1.18
N ASP A 5 3.02 -8.54 0.91
CA ASP A 5 2.75 -9.97 1.06
C ASP A 5 1.68 -10.41 0.07
N TRP A 6 1.57 -11.72 -0.12
CA TRP A 6 0.59 -12.35 -0.99
C TRP A 6 -0.29 -13.24 -0.14
N ASP A 7 -1.59 -13.27 -0.42
CA ASP A 7 -2.45 -14.25 0.25
C ASP A 7 -2.55 -15.54 -0.57
N ASP A 8 -3.29 -16.51 -0.05
CA ASP A 8 -3.42 -17.82 -0.70
C ASP A 8 -4.12 -17.75 -2.05
N GLN A 9 -4.83 -16.69 -2.31
CA GLN A 9 -5.58 -16.49 -3.56
C GLN A 9 -4.81 -15.63 -4.56
N GLY A 10 -3.59 -15.26 -4.24
CA GLY A 10 -2.75 -14.46 -5.13
C GLY A 10 -3.04 -12.97 -5.11
N ASN A 11 -3.82 -12.50 -4.17
CA ASN A 11 -4.03 -11.06 -3.99
C ASN A 11 -2.79 -10.45 -3.36
N LEU A 12 -2.45 -9.24 -3.79
CA LEU A 12 -1.25 -8.54 -3.30
C LEU A 12 -1.65 -7.58 -2.20
N HIS A 13 -1.01 -7.71 -1.05
CA HIS A 13 -1.30 -6.93 0.13
C HIS A 13 -0.15 -6.02 0.51
N PHE A 14 -0.48 -4.78 0.83
CA PHE A 14 0.45 -3.82 1.39
C PHE A 14 -0.06 -3.40 2.76
N CYS A 15 0.84 -3.31 3.73
CA CYS A 15 0.51 -2.84 5.06
C CYS A 15 1.52 -1.78 5.46
N GLU A 16 1.05 -0.57 5.70
CA GLU A 16 1.89 0.50 6.23
C GLU A 16 1.63 0.61 7.72
N HIS A 17 2.68 0.46 8.50
CA HIS A 17 2.61 0.51 9.95
C HIS A 17 3.57 1.58 10.44
N ASP A 18 3.05 2.53 11.18
CA ASP A 18 3.85 3.63 11.69
C ASP A 18 3.73 3.70 13.21
N LEU A 19 4.87 3.93 13.84
CA LEU A 19 4.99 4.09 15.27
C LEU A 19 5.75 5.38 15.53
N GLY A 20 5.21 6.26 16.36
CA GLY A 20 5.98 7.44 16.64
C GLY A 20 5.18 8.56 17.30
N ASP A 21 5.91 9.58 17.72
CA ASP A 21 5.35 10.70 18.45
C ASP A 21 4.33 11.49 17.62
N GLY A 22 4.57 11.62 16.33
CA GLY A 22 3.64 12.31 15.46
C GLY A 22 2.29 11.63 15.38
N VAL A 23 2.28 10.30 15.34
CA VAL A 23 1.04 9.53 15.33
C VAL A 23 0.32 9.70 16.65
N LYS A 24 1.05 9.64 17.75
CA LYS A 24 0.49 9.79 19.09
C LYS A 24 -0.16 11.16 19.27
N GLU A 25 0.46 12.21 18.77
CA GLU A 25 -0.07 13.57 18.88
C GLU A 25 -1.38 13.73 18.15
N PHE A 26 -1.51 13.14 16.95
CA PHE A 26 -2.70 13.29 16.13
C PHE A 26 -3.84 12.39 16.57
N TRP A 27 -3.53 11.15 16.98
CA TRP A 27 -4.53 10.11 17.10
C TRP A 27 -4.76 9.64 18.52
N GLY A 28 -3.94 10.10 19.46
CA GLY A 28 -4.00 9.63 20.84
C GLY A 28 -3.45 8.23 21.01
N THR A 29 -2.78 7.70 19.99
CA THR A 29 -2.12 6.41 20.01
C THR A 29 -0.76 6.58 19.33
N ASP A 30 0.18 5.69 19.63
CA ASP A 30 1.52 5.75 19.06
C ASP A 30 1.71 4.80 17.89
N GLU A 31 0.62 4.24 17.35
CA GLU A 31 0.71 3.40 16.17
C GLU A 31 -0.59 3.43 15.36
N TYR A 32 -0.45 3.19 14.06
CA TYR A 32 -1.59 2.95 13.18
C TYR A 32 -1.17 1.98 12.07
N GLU A 33 -2.18 1.39 11.42
CA GLU A 33 -1.96 0.51 10.29
C GLU A 33 -2.87 0.92 9.14
N TYR A 34 -2.31 0.96 7.95
CA TYR A 34 -3.04 1.28 6.72
C TYR A 34 -2.82 0.13 5.76
N PHE A 35 -3.91 -0.44 5.28
CA PHE A 35 -3.88 -1.63 4.43
C PHE A 35 -4.37 -1.30 3.04
N MET A 36 -3.74 -1.93 2.05
CA MET A 36 -4.17 -1.86 0.66
C MET A 36 -4.06 -3.25 0.06
N MET A 37 -5.05 -3.63 -0.75
CA MET A 37 -5.05 -4.94 -1.40
C MET A 37 -5.38 -4.76 -2.87
N ILE A 38 -4.60 -5.41 -3.74
CA ILE A 38 -4.85 -5.43 -5.16
C ILE A 38 -5.32 -6.85 -5.52
N PRO A 39 -6.56 -6.99 -6.06
CA PRO A 39 -7.07 -8.30 -6.43
C PRO A 39 -6.16 -9.01 -7.44
N GLN A 40 -6.08 -10.31 -7.32
CA GLN A 40 -5.21 -11.15 -8.15
C GLN A 40 -5.35 -10.84 -9.64
N LYS A 41 -6.55 -10.60 -10.12
CA LYS A 41 -6.80 -10.34 -11.54
C LYS A 41 -6.18 -9.03 -12.03
N HIS A 42 -5.81 -8.14 -11.13
CA HIS A 42 -5.21 -6.85 -11.48
C HIS A 42 -3.73 -6.75 -11.11
N VAL A 43 -3.17 -7.78 -10.49
CA VAL A 43 -1.79 -7.74 -10.01
C VAL A 43 -0.79 -7.60 -11.15
N ALA A 44 -0.99 -8.35 -12.25
CA ALA A 44 -0.08 -8.25 -13.40
C ALA A 44 -0.05 -6.85 -13.97
N LYS A 45 -1.23 -6.22 -14.10
CA LYS A 45 -1.32 -4.85 -14.60
C LYS A 45 -0.62 -3.88 -13.64
N PHE A 46 -0.81 -4.06 -12.35
CA PHE A 46 -0.16 -3.23 -11.35
C PHE A 46 1.37 -3.30 -11.46
N ILE A 47 1.89 -4.51 -11.57
CA ILE A 47 3.34 -4.72 -11.68
C ILE A 47 3.88 -4.06 -12.94
N LEU A 48 3.20 -4.25 -14.07
CA LEU A 48 3.60 -3.67 -15.34
C LEU A 48 3.58 -2.13 -15.30
N CYS A 49 2.52 -1.57 -14.73
CA CYS A 49 2.41 -0.12 -14.61
C CYS A 49 3.45 0.47 -13.66
N SER A 50 3.77 -0.25 -12.59
CA SER A 50 4.83 0.16 -11.66
C SER A 50 6.17 0.23 -12.38
N PHE A 51 6.46 -0.79 -13.18
CA PHE A 51 7.68 -0.84 -13.97
C PHE A 51 7.73 0.30 -15.00
N TRP A 52 6.63 0.51 -15.69
CA TRP A 52 6.52 1.55 -16.71
C TRP A 52 6.72 2.94 -16.11
N LYS A 53 6.13 3.18 -14.95
CA LYS A 53 6.23 4.47 -14.26
C LYS A 53 7.62 4.71 -13.66
N GLY A 54 8.42 3.66 -13.51
CA GLY A 54 9.71 3.76 -12.84
C GLY A 54 9.59 3.76 -11.33
N PHE A 55 8.46 3.27 -10.80
CA PHE A 55 8.27 3.17 -9.37
C PHE A 55 9.22 2.13 -8.78
N THR A 56 9.90 2.47 -7.70
CA THR A 56 10.78 1.55 -7.02
C THR A 56 10.26 1.24 -5.63
N PHE A 57 10.47 0.00 -5.21
CA PHE A 57 10.11 -0.45 -3.88
C PHE A 57 11.31 -0.40 -2.92
N GLU A 58 12.39 0.19 -3.35
CA GLU A 58 13.57 0.42 -2.51
C GLU A 58 13.40 1.72 -1.76
N GLY A 59 13.91 1.76 -0.53
CA GLY A 59 13.83 2.95 0.28
C GLY A 59 12.45 3.15 0.86
N ARG A 60 12.05 4.39 0.97
CA ARG A 60 10.77 4.72 1.60
C ARG A 60 9.70 4.97 0.54
N PHE A 61 8.60 4.28 0.68
CA PHE A 61 7.39 4.55 -0.10
C PHE A 61 6.19 4.38 0.81
N THR A 62 5.04 4.92 0.39
CA THR A 62 3.83 4.90 1.20
C THR A 62 2.70 4.24 0.44
N VAL A 63 1.68 3.78 1.18
CA VAL A 63 0.46 3.26 0.56
C VAL A 63 -0.22 4.32 -0.28
N LYS A 64 -0.12 5.60 0.12
CA LYS A 64 -0.67 6.69 -0.69
C LYS A 64 -0.05 6.74 -2.09
N GLU A 65 1.26 6.56 -2.18
CA GLU A 65 1.93 6.54 -3.48
C GLU A 65 1.46 5.37 -4.35
N LEU A 66 1.22 4.21 -3.72
CA LEU A 66 0.69 3.05 -4.42
C LEU A 66 -0.74 3.29 -4.91
N ARG A 67 -1.57 3.93 -4.07
CA ARG A 67 -2.92 4.30 -4.47
C ARG A 67 -2.91 5.27 -5.65
N ASP A 68 -2.04 6.28 -5.59
CA ASP A 68 -1.93 7.26 -6.67
C ASP A 68 -1.56 6.57 -7.98
N LEU A 69 -0.66 5.59 -7.92
CA LEU A 69 -0.29 4.80 -9.10
C LEU A 69 -1.48 4.03 -9.64
N CYS A 70 -2.23 3.38 -8.77
CA CYS A 70 -3.42 2.63 -9.17
C CYS A 70 -4.49 3.55 -9.77
N ASP A 71 -4.70 4.71 -9.16
CA ASP A 71 -5.68 5.67 -9.65
C ASP A 71 -5.29 6.19 -11.04
N GLU A 72 -4.00 6.44 -11.26
CA GLU A 72 -3.51 6.92 -12.55
C GLU A 72 -3.77 5.91 -13.68
N TYR A 73 -3.63 4.63 -13.39
CA TYR A 73 -3.78 3.57 -14.39
C TYR A 73 -5.10 2.80 -14.28
N GLU A 74 -6.02 3.30 -13.48
CA GLU A 74 -7.35 2.70 -13.29
C GLU A 74 -7.26 1.24 -12.84
N ILE A 75 -6.37 0.97 -11.90
CA ILE A 75 -6.22 -0.35 -11.29
C ILE A 75 -7.10 -0.42 -10.06
N GLU A 76 -8.00 -1.39 -10.01
CA GLU A 76 -8.90 -1.58 -8.88
C GLU A 76 -8.11 -2.06 -7.64
N TYR A 77 -8.45 -1.50 -6.48
CA TYR A 77 -7.83 -1.89 -5.22
C TYR A 77 -8.82 -1.66 -4.08
N GLN A 78 -8.51 -2.23 -2.92
CA GLN A 78 -9.26 -2.02 -1.69
C GLN A 78 -8.33 -1.47 -0.62
N THR A 79 -8.87 -0.65 0.27
CA THR A 79 -8.09 -0.08 1.37
C THR A 79 -8.83 -0.26 2.69
N ASP A 80 -8.07 -0.30 3.76
CA ASP A 80 -8.60 -0.34 5.12
C ASP A 80 -7.63 0.42 6.02
N PHE A 81 -8.13 0.95 7.10
CA PHE A 81 -7.34 1.75 8.03
C PHE A 81 -7.69 1.33 9.45
N TRP A 82 -6.68 1.07 10.24
CA TRP A 82 -6.84 0.71 11.64
C TRP A 82 -5.91 1.54 12.49
N MET A 83 -6.44 1.94 13.65
CA MET A 83 -5.68 2.81 14.52
C MET A 83 -5.93 2.43 15.99
#